data_71940107abc16d69275539425ee640a0
#
_entry.id   71940107abc16d69275539425ee640a0
#
_cell.length_a   1.000
_cell.length_b   1.000
_cell.length_c   1.000
_cell.angle_alpha   90.00
_cell.angle_beta   90.00
_cell.angle_gamma   90.00
#
_symmetry.space_group_name_H-M   'P 1'
#
loop_
_entity.id
_entity.type
_entity.pdbx_description
1 polymer ?
#
loop_
_entity_poly.entity_id
_entity_poly.type
_entity_poly.pdbx_seq_one_letter_code
_entity_poly.pdbx_strand_id
1 'polypeptide(L)'
;MALFLFTVGSTAHAAAQYYTTNPGIIKTKHSLVLYKDAAKTHQAAKVSAGHFAKITKVVKQDGKAPVLKTNTGKYVTANKAFVQKTRGYQNPKKYYQVQYHQIKPYGKVGYTVKRHYEGIKTWYIMRKMGTYAGYDKYNQATYNAVKNFQRRHHLKVTGNVNEKTWLKMGFSKKAWTGIDSYIAPLKAHAWNGRSAHIEAMIHQAYRYMGNPYLVGSSSSPKYGTDCSGLVMQALYAGGINPLPTSSIHHAYPGNEWNSRNLWAAKKLRHVAYSHRQRGDLVFYYQPGTHVIWHVAIYLGKNRVIESWPPRIMVQPIRNGQRSDIAGIARPFN
;
A
#
# COMPACT_ATOMS: atom_id res chain seq x y z
N MET A 1 32.62 21.84 -61.64
CA MET A 1 31.85 22.27 -60.41
C MET A 1 30.95 21.10 -60.02
N ALA A 2 31.42 20.30 -59.05
CA ALA A 2 30.75 19.09 -58.63
C ALA A 2 29.84 19.42 -57.41
N LEU A 3 28.54 19.12 -57.58
CA LEU A 3 27.50 19.36 -56.62
C LEU A 3 27.51 18.22 -55.56
N PHE A 4 27.92 18.50 -54.32
CA PHE A 4 27.79 17.57 -53.20
C PHE A 4 26.35 17.57 -52.72
N LEU A 5 25.56 16.54 -53.05
CA LEU A 5 24.31 16.23 -52.42
C LEU A 5 24.55 15.57 -51.05
N PHE A 6 24.39 16.33 -49.97
CA PHE A 6 24.41 15.76 -48.63
C PHE A 6 23.15 14.93 -48.40
N THR A 7 23.32 13.63 -48.13
CA THR A 7 22.24 12.72 -47.74
C THR A 7 21.79 12.98 -46.32
N VAL A 8 20.77 13.85 -46.13
CA VAL A 8 20.11 14.11 -44.82
C VAL A 8 19.18 12.96 -44.43
N GLY A 9 18.97 11.95 -45.28
CA GLY A 9 17.97 10.91 -45.09
C GLY A 9 18.26 9.84 -44.03
N SER A 10 19.52 9.53 -43.71
CA SER A 10 19.85 8.38 -42.87
C SER A 10 19.68 8.63 -41.36
N THR A 11 19.91 9.84 -40.89
CA THR A 11 19.81 10.19 -39.46
C THR A 11 18.33 10.36 -39.00
N ALA A 12 17.47 10.92 -39.84
CA ALA A 12 16.04 11.07 -39.54
C ALA A 12 15.32 9.71 -39.48
N HIS A 13 15.64 8.78 -40.39
CA HIS A 13 15.07 7.43 -40.39
C HIS A 13 15.49 6.61 -39.15
N ALA A 14 16.76 6.70 -38.75
CA ALA A 14 17.26 6.08 -37.53
C ALA A 14 16.61 6.63 -36.28
N ALA A 15 16.36 7.95 -36.18
CA ALA A 15 15.65 8.59 -35.08
C ALA A 15 14.16 8.20 -35.01
N ALA A 16 13.52 7.91 -36.15
CA ALA A 16 12.15 7.40 -36.19
C ALA A 16 12.05 5.96 -35.58
N GLN A 17 13.03 5.11 -35.90
CA GLN A 17 13.02 3.70 -35.50
C GLN A 17 13.56 3.45 -34.07
N TYR A 18 14.53 4.24 -33.61
CA TYR A 18 15.23 4.03 -32.33
C TYR A 18 15.06 5.21 -31.36
N TYR A 19 15.15 4.92 -30.05
CA TYR A 19 15.36 5.98 -29.05
C TYR A 19 16.81 6.50 -29.16
N THR A 20 16.94 7.77 -29.45
CA THR A 20 18.22 8.50 -29.51
C THR A 20 18.47 9.34 -28.26
N THR A 21 17.42 9.60 -27.48
CA THR A 21 17.43 10.24 -26.17
C THR A 21 16.86 9.29 -25.12
N ASN A 22 17.21 9.51 -23.84
CA ASN A 22 16.75 8.66 -22.75
C ASN A 22 15.21 8.71 -22.61
N PRO A 23 14.48 7.60 -22.83
CA PRO A 23 13.03 7.56 -22.68
C PRO A 23 12.54 7.58 -21.22
N GLY A 24 13.42 7.44 -20.22
CA GLY A 24 13.11 7.36 -18.81
C GLY A 24 12.64 5.98 -18.39
N ILE A 25 11.38 5.65 -18.57
CA ILE A 25 10.83 4.31 -18.32
C ILE A 25 10.30 3.72 -19.62
N ILE A 26 10.61 2.44 -19.85
CA ILE A 26 10.11 1.67 -20.98
C ILE A 26 9.26 0.49 -20.51
N LYS A 27 8.42 0.00 -21.42
CA LYS A 27 7.70 -1.28 -21.34
C LYS A 27 8.02 -2.09 -22.58
N THR A 28 8.31 -3.38 -22.42
CA THR A 28 8.52 -4.29 -23.56
C THR A 28 7.21 -4.59 -24.25
N LYS A 29 7.21 -4.61 -25.58
CA LYS A 29 6.03 -4.98 -26.40
C LYS A 29 5.99 -6.48 -26.66
N HIS A 30 7.17 -7.12 -26.69
CA HIS A 30 7.38 -8.54 -26.93
C HIS A 30 8.29 -9.12 -25.84
N SER A 31 8.39 -10.43 -25.75
CA SER A 31 9.43 -11.09 -24.96
C SER A 31 10.80 -10.73 -25.52
N LEU A 32 11.72 -10.34 -24.66
CA LEU A 32 13.04 -9.84 -25.02
C LEU A 32 14.12 -10.45 -24.15
N VAL A 33 15.35 -10.40 -24.66
CA VAL A 33 16.57 -10.71 -23.89
C VAL A 33 17.17 -9.40 -23.37
N LEU A 34 17.52 -9.39 -22.10
CA LEU A 34 18.40 -8.38 -21.50
C LEU A 34 19.84 -8.92 -21.55
N TYR A 35 20.80 -8.03 -21.76
CA TYR A 35 22.20 -8.39 -21.91
C TYR A 35 23.06 -7.77 -20.81
N LYS A 36 24.22 -8.38 -20.51
CA LYS A 36 25.21 -7.85 -19.57
C LYS A 36 26.04 -6.72 -20.17
N ASP A 37 26.16 -6.66 -21.50
CA ASP A 37 26.97 -5.71 -22.25
C ASP A 37 26.20 -5.03 -23.38
N ALA A 38 26.69 -3.88 -23.82
CA ALA A 38 26.07 -3.10 -24.89
C ALA A 38 26.16 -3.78 -26.26
N ALA A 39 27.20 -4.59 -26.49
CA ALA A 39 27.39 -5.34 -27.73
C ALA A 39 26.38 -6.50 -27.89
N LYS A 40 25.64 -6.82 -26.80
CA LYS A 40 24.65 -7.89 -26.72
C LYS A 40 25.23 -9.29 -26.94
N THR A 41 26.45 -9.51 -26.47
CA THR A 41 27.16 -10.79 -26.60
C THR A 41 26.84 -11.75 -25.45
N HIS A 42 26.59 -11.22 -24.24
CA HIS A 42 26.29 -12.04 -23.04
C HIS A 42 24.85 -11.81 -22.54
N GLN A 43 24.06 -12.84 -22.65
CA GLN A 43 22.68 -12.80 -22.11
C GLN A 43 22.66 -12.67 -20.59
N ALA A 44 21.77 -11.84 -20.05
CA ALA A 44 21.57 -11.65 -18.62
C ALA A 44 20.25 -12.25 -18.13
N ALA A 45 19.17 -12.05 -18.88
CA ALA A 45 17.85 -12.56 -18.54
C ALA A 45 16.92 -12.51 -19.76
N LYS A 46 15.90 -13.39 -19.77
CA LYS A 46 14.71 -13.23 -20.64
C LYS A 46 13.62 -12.52 -19.86
N VAL A 47 12.88 -11.62 -20.50
CA VAL A 47 11.74 -10.91 -19.94
C VAL A 47 10.53 -11.02 -20.88
N SER A 48 9.35 -11.17 -20.30
CA SER A 48 8.10 -11.28 -21.08
C SER A 48 7.69 -9.91 -21.63
N ALA A 49 6.77 -9.92 -22.58
CA ALA A 49 6.02 -8.73 -22.95
C ALA A 49 5.40 -8.07 -21.72
N GLY A 50 5.38 -6.73 -21.68
CA GLY A 50 4.85 -6.00 -20.53
C GLY A 50 5.85 -5.73 -19.41
N HIS A 51 7.10 -6.18 -19.51
CA HIS A 51 8.15 -5.89 -18.55
C HIS A 51 8.51 -4.41 -18.53
N PHE A 52 8.61 -3.81 -17.35
CA PHE A 52 9.01 -2.41 -17.15
C PHE A 52 10.49 -2.33 -16.78
N ALA A 53 11.19 -1.30 -17.29
CA ALA A 53 12.56 -1.00 -16.90
C ALA A 53 12.80 0.51 -16.85
N LYS A 54 13.54 0.98 -15.84
CA LYS A 54 14.07 2.34 -15.79
C LYS A 54 15.33 2.41 -16.64
N ILE A 55 15.39 3.36 -17.55
CA ILE A 55 16.54 3.61 -18.41
C ILE A 55 17.39 4.74 -17.82
N THR A 56 18.67 4.50 -17.72
CA THR A 56 19.65 5.47 -17.22
C THR A 56 20.40 6.16 -18.34
N LYS A 57 20.62 5.45 -19.47
CA LYS A 57 21.42 5.96 -20.59
C LYS A 57 21.02 5.29 -21.91
N VAL A 58 21.09 6.06 -23.02
CA VAL A 58 21.16 5.53 -24.38
C VAL A 58 22.64 5.36 -24.72
N VAL A 59 23.01 4.17 -25.13
CA VAL A 59 24.39 3.87 -25.54
C VAL A 59 24.43 3.77 -27.07
N LYS A 60 25.10 4.73 -27.69
CA LYS A 60 25.40 4.70 -29.14
C LYS A 60 26.53 3.71 -29.37
N GLN A 61 26.54 3.07 -30.52
CA GLN A 61 27.54 2.13 -30.94
C GLN A 61 27.88 2.47 -32.40
N ASP A 62 29.15 2.52 -32.72
CA ASP A 62 29.61 2.82 -34.07
C ASP A 62 29.17 1.72 -35.03
N GLY A 63 28.48 2.11 -36.10
CA GLY A 63 27.96 1.21 -37.14
C GLY A 63 26.85 0.25 -36.67
N LYS A 64 26.35 0.37 -35.41
CA LYS A 64 25.30 -0.52 -34.83
C LYS A 64 24.13 0.26 -34.27
N ALA A 65 22.98 -0.41 -34.17
CA ALA A 65 21.80 0.14 -33.53
C ALA A 65 22.08 0.48 -32.05
N PRO A 66 21.58 1.62 -31.55
CA PRO A 66 21.74 2.00 -30.16
C PRO A 66 21.03 1.02 -29.21
N VAL A 67 21.53 0.97 -27.97
CA VAL A 67 20.92 0.19 -26.90
C VAL A 67 20.62 1.05 -25.69
N LEU A 68 19.66 0.63 -24.87
CA LEU A 68 19.26 1.28 -23.62
C LEU A 68 19.93 0.56 -22.45
N LYS A 69 20.61 1.31 -21.57
CA LYS A 69 21.12 0.81 -20.29
C LYS A 69 20.07 1.00 -19.19
N THR A 70 19.74 -0.08 -18.50
CA THR A 70 18.81 -0.06 -17.39
C THR A 70 19.49 0.37 -16.08
N ASN A 71 18.70 0.73 -15.07
CA ASN A 71 19.19 1.02 -13.71
C ASN A 71 19.79 -0.20 -12.99
N THR A 72 19.54 -1.41 -13.50
CA THR A 72 20.17 -2.65 -13.01
C THR A 72 21.46 -3.00 -13.75
N GLY A 73 21.96 -2.09 -14.59
CA GLY A 73 23.19 -2.28 -15.37
C GLY A 73 23.04 -3.14 -16.62
N LYS A 74 21.87 -3.68 -16.90
CA LYS A 74 21.60 -4.51 -18.08
C LYS A 74 21.29 -3.65 -19.30
N TYR A 75 21.40 -4.25 -20.49
CA TYR A 75 21.16 -3.58 -21.76
C TYR A 75 19.99 -4.23 -22.51
N VAL A 76 19.21 -3.41 -23.20
CA VAL A 76 18.09 -3.83 -24.04
C VAL A 76 18.07 -3.01 -25.32
N THR A 77 17.41 -3.49 -26.36
CA THR A 77 17.26 -2.77 -27.63
C THR A 77 16.63 -1.39 -27.43
N ALA A 78 17.11 -0.40 -28.18
CA ALA A 78 16.46 0.92 -28.26
C ALA A 78 15.36 0.98 -29.36
N ASN A 79 15.10 -0.10 -30.08
CA ASN A 79 14.15 -0.14 -31.16
C ASN A 79 12.71 0.00 -30.63
N LYS A 80 12.00 1.03 -31.10
CA LYS A 80 10.63 1.37 -30.71
C LYS A 80 9.58 0.31 -31.14
N ALA A 81 9.93 -0.57 -32.08
CA ALA A 81 9.10 -1.73 -32.40
C ALA A 81 9.01 -2.73 -31.23
N PHE A 82 10.06 -2.85 -30.43
CA PHE A 82 10.17 -3.82 -29.33
C PHE A 82 9.91 -3.23 -27.95
N VAL A 83 10.18 -1.92 -27.76
CA VAL A 83 9.99 -1.24 -26.48
C VAL A 83 9.28 0.09 -26.68
N GLN A 84 8.45 0.48 -25.70
CA GLN A 84 7.76 1.77 -25.73
C GLN A 84 8.02 2.57 -24.46
N LYS A 85 8.15 3.90 -24.60
CA LYS A 85 8.17 4.85 -23.48
C LYS A 85 6.85 4.80 -22.71
N THR A 86 6.92 4.86 -21.39
CA THR A 86 5.74 4.82 -20.52
C THR A 86 5.94 5.64 -19.26
N ARG A 87 4.87 5.91 -18.53
CA ARG A 87 4.89 6.48 -17.18
C ARG A 87 5.12 5.42 -16.10
N GLY A 88 5.22 4.13 -16.46
CA GLY A 88 5.34 2.99 -15.57
C GLY A 88 4.03 2.21 -15.43
N TYR A 89 4.00 1.28 -14.47
CA TYR A 89 2.81 0.50 -14.19
C TYR A 89 1.70 1.39 -13.61
N GLN A 90 0.49 1.24 -14.13
CA GLN A 90 -0.70 1.96 -13.67
C GLN A 90 -1.93 1.06 -13.80
N ASN A 91 -2.86 1.17 -12.88
CA ASN A 91 -4.18 0.57 -13.01
C ASN A 91 -5.01 1.33 -14.06
N PRO A 92 -6.00 0.68 -14.70
CA PRO A 92 -6.98 1.36 -15.54
C PRO A 92 -7.68 2.50 -14.78
N LYS A 93 -8.01 3.61 -15.47
CA LYS A 93 -8.58 4.83 -14.86
C LYS A 93 -9.84 4.59 -14.00
N LYS A 94 -10.61 3.57 -14.30
CA LYS A 94 -11.84 3.21 -13.55
C LYS A 94 -11.56 2.59 -12.16
N TYR A 95 -10.33 2.15 -11.90
CA TYR A 95 -9.91 1.59 -10.63
C TYR A 95 -9.03 2.57 -9.87
N TYR A 96 -8.67 2.26 -8.60
CA TYR A 96 -7.70 3.04 -7.86
C TYR A 96 -6.39 3.13 -8.63
N GLN A 97 -5.82 4.34 -8.71
CA GLN A 97 -4.55 4.54 -9.40
C GLN A 97 -3.37 4.22 -8.48
N VAL A 98 -2.33 3.63 -9.06
CA VAL A 98 -1.04 3.44 -8.38
C VAL A 98 -0.34 4.80 -8.30
N GLN A 99 0.09 5.19 -7.10
CA GLN A 99 0.74 6.46 -6.81
C GLN A 99 2.24 6.24 -6.58
N TYR A 100 3.07 7.04 -7.26
CA TYR A 100 4.53 6.95 -7.18
C TYR A 100 5.17 8.05 -6.33
N HIS A 101 4.39 8.84 -5.66
CA HIS A 101 4.81 9.81 -4.66
C HIS A 101 4.31 9.41 -3.28
N GLN A 102 4.95 9.92 -2.25
CA GLN A 102 4.54 9.60 -0.89
C GLN A 102 3.11 10.06 -0.63
N ILE A 103 2.25 9.13 -0.20
CA ILE A 103 0.92 9.42 0.31
C ILE A 103 1.10 10.08 1.67
N LYS A 104 0.42 11.22 1.90
CA LYS A 104 0.51 11.98 3.15
C LYS A 104 -0.85 12.03 3.82
N PRO A 105 -0.92 12.02 5.17
CA PRO A 105 -2.16 12.27 5.88
C PRO A 105 -2.62 13.72 5.67
N TYR A 106 -3.92 13.95 5.78
CA TYR A 106 -4.50 15.29 5.76
C TYR A 106 -4.51 15.90 7.17
N GLY A 107 -4.02 17.13 7.31
CA GLY A 107 -4.15 17.95 8.51
C GLY A 107 -3.48 17.38 9.77
N LYS A 108 -3.85 17.95 10.91
CA LYS A 108 -3.43 17.51 12.24
C LYS A 108 -4.37 16.40 12.73
N VAL A 109 -3.80 15.33 13.26
CA VAL A 109 -4.55 14.12 13.67
C VAL A 109 -4.57 13.90 15.18
N GLY A 110 -4.19 14.89 15.98
CA GLY A 110 -4.40 14.88 17.42
C GLY A 110 -5.88 15.16 17.76
N TYR A 111 -6.50 14.34 18.60
CA TYR A 111 -7.88 14.51 19.04
C TYR A 111 -8.07 14.10 20.50
N THR A 112 -9.05 14.70 21.18
CA THR A 112 -9.44 14.32 22.54
C THR A 112 -10.13 12.98 22.53
N VAL A 113 -9.59 12.00 23.26
CA VAL A 113 -10.20 10.67 23.42
C VAL A 113 -11.35 10.77 24.43
N LYS A 114 -12.52 10.27 24.02
CA LYS A 114 -13.78 10.34 24.77
C LYS A 114 -14.37 8.96 25.01
N ARG A 115 -15.41 8.87 25.84
CA ARG A 115 -16.19 7.64 25.99
C ARG A 115 -16.63 7.10 24.63
N HIS A 116 -16.69 5.79 24.55
CA HIS A 116 -17.03 4.99 23.36
C HIS A 116 -16.03 5.02 22.22
N TYR A 117 -14.94 5.81 22.32
CA TYR A 117 -13.86 5.75 21.33
C TYR A 117 -13.10 4.43 21.46
N GLU A 118 -12.60 3.94 20.34
CA GLU A 118 -11.83 2.72 20.16
C GLU A 118 -10.44 3.07 19.62
N GLY A 119 -9.57 2.09 19.49
CA GLY A 119 -8.28 2.24 18.85
C GLY A 119 -7.10 2.37 19.81
N ILE A 120 -5.91 2.58 19.22
CA ILE A 120 -4.62 2.51 19.91
C ILE A 120 -4.53 3.46 21.10
N LYS A 121 -4.98 4.72 20.96
CA LYS A 121 -4.93 5.68 22.06
C LYS A 121 -5.81 5.24 23.22
N THR A 122 -7.00 4.75 22.95
CA THR A 122 -7.93 4.20 23.94
C THR A 122 -7.28 3.01 24.65
N TRP A 123 -6.70 2.08 23.91
CA TRP A 123 -6.00 0.92 24.46
C TRP A 123 -4.87 1.32 25.42
N TYR A 124 -4.04 2.32 25.04
CA TYR A 124 -2.98 2.84 25.91
C TYR A 124 -3.53 3.47 27.20
N ILE A 125 -4.59 4.28 27.08
CA ILE A 125 -5.24 4.93 28.24
C ILE A 125 -5.80 3.87 29.19
N MET A 126 -6.53 2.88 28.67
CA MET A 126 -7.13 1.82 29.47
C MET A 126 -6.07 0.99 30.20
N ARG A 127 -4.97 0.65 29.54
CA ARG A 127 -3.86 -0.06 30.18
C ARG A 127 -3.19 0.79 31.25
N LYS A 128 -2.96 2.09 31.00
CA LYS A 128 -2.39 3.02 31.97
C LYS A 128 -3.27 3.20 33.21
N MET A 129 -4.57 3.15 33.01
CA MET A 129 -5.58 3.28 34.09
C MET A 129 -5.93 1.95 34.76
N GLY A 130 -5.40 0.81 34.30
CA GLY A 130 -5.72 -0.52 34.83
C GLY A 130 -7.17 -0.96 34.54
N THR A 131 -7.78 -0.45 33.48
CA THR A 131 -9.20 -0.69 33.16
C THR A 131 -9.41 -1.49 31.88
N TYR A 132 -8.33 -2.00 31.26
CA TYR A 132 -8.41 -2.82 30.08
C TYR A 132 -8.95 -4.22 30.41
N ALA A 133 -10.05 -4.61 29.75
CA ALA A 133 -10.76 -5.87 29.96
C ALA A 133 -10.89 -6.68 28.66
N GLY A 134 -9.85 -6.69 27.82
CA GLY A 134 -9.82 -7.49 26.58
C GLY A 134 -10.39 -6.79 25.34
N TYR A 135 -10.99 -5.62 25.49
CA TYR A 135 -11.54 -4.84 24.38
C TYR A 135 -11.17 -3.36 24.51
N ASP A 136 -10.76 -2.71 23.45
CA ASP A 136 -10.19 -1.35 23.43
C ASP A 136 -11.24 -0.24 23.26
N LYS A 137 -12.42 -0.40 23.86
CA LYS A 137 -13.47 0.61 23.89
C LYS A 137 -13.46 1.39 25.20
N TYR A 138 -13.33 2.71 25.12
CA TYR A 138 -13.33 3.61 26.26
C TYR A 138 -14.65 3.49 27.05
N ASN A 139 -14.62 2.74 28.12
CA ASN A 139 -15.79 2.38 28.94
C ASN A 139 -15.95 3.31 30.14
N GLN A 140 -17.03 3.10 30.95
CA GLN A 140 -17.33 3.89 32.13
C GLN A 140 -16.25 3.78 33.22
N ALA A 141 -15.66 2.59 33.40
CA ALA A 141 -14.56 2.39 34.37
C ALA A 141 -13.36 3.25 34.00
N THR A 142 -12.97 3.28 32.72
CA THR A 142 -11.89 4.14 32.21
C THR A 142 -12.20 5.62 32.42
N TYR A 143 -13.44 6.04 32.12
CA TYR A 143 -13.88 7.42 32.33
C TYR A 143 -13.73 7.85 33.78
N ASN A 144 -14.17 7.03 34.73
CA ASN A 144 -14.04 7.30 36.17
C ASN A 144 -12.57 7.31 36.62
N ALA A 145 -11.76 6.37 36.18
CA ALA A 145 -10.33 6.32 36.46
C ALA A 145 -9.61 7.55 35.96
N VAL A 146 -9.92 8.03 34.76
CA VAL A 146 -9.36 9.27 34.19
C VAL A 146 -9.81 10.50 35.01
N LYS A 147 -11.06 10.59 35.46
CA LYS A 147 -11.49 11.70 36.36
C LYS A 147 -10.69 11.70 37.66
N ASN A 148 -10.45 10.55 38.26
CA ASN A 148 -9.65 10.42 39.48
C ASN A 148 -8.18 10.79 39.20
N PHE A 149 -7.61 10.35 38.08
CA PHE A 149 -6.28 10.74 37.64
C PHE A 149 -6.17 12.27 37.48
N GLN A 150 -7.14 12.89 36.80
CA GLN A 150 -7.16 14.34 36.57
C GLN A 150 -7.22 15.13 37.88
N ARG A 151 -8.05 14.72 38.91
CA ARG A 151 -8.07 15.35 40.22
C ARG A 151 -6.72 15.28 40.91
N ARG A 152 -6.11 14.10 41.01
CA ARG A 152 -4.80 13.89 41.64
C ARG A 152 -3.66 14.67 41.00
N HIS A 153 -3.81 15.03 39.74
CA HIS A 153 -2.79 15.77 39.00
C HIS A 153 -3.17 17.23 38.70
N HIS A 154 -4.18 17.76 39.40
CA HIS A 154 -4.64 19.16 39.25
C HIS A 154 -4.99 19.55 37.82
N LEU A 155 -5.57 18.63 37.04
CA LEU A 155 -6.07 18.85 35.71
C LEU A 155 -7.57 19.13 35.70
N LYS A 156 -8.09 19.76 34.64
CA LYS A 156 -9.54 19.91 34.46
C LYS A 156 -10.19 18.53 34.43
N VAL A 157 -11.13 18.28 35.35
CA VAL A 157 -11.78 16.99 35.55
C VAL A 157 -12.92 16.82 34.56
N THR A 158 -12.63 16.21 33.43
CA THR A 158 -13.58 16.00 32.32
C THR A 158 -13.88 14.54 32.06
N GLY A 159 -13.02 13.62 32.52
CA GLY A 159 -13.07 12.21 32.15
C GLY A 159 -12.64 11.92 30.70
N ASN A 160 -12.31 12.96 29.91
CA ASN A 160 -11.77 12.84 28.57
C ASN A 160 -10.26 13.05 28.57
N VAL A 161 -9.55 12.44 27.64
CA VAL A 161 -8.09 12.59 27.53
C VAL A 161 -7.77 13.49 26.35
N ASN A 162 -7.43 14.75 26.67
CA ASN A 162 -6.81 15.70 25.75
C ASN A 162 -5.29 15.58 25.75
N GLU A 163 -4.57 16.35 24.92
CA GLU A 163 -3.11 16.32 24.85
C GLU A 163 -2.45 16.55 26.24
N LYS A 164 -2.95 17.53 27.03
CA LYS A 164 -2.40 17.83 28.35
C LYS A 164 -2.53 16.64 29.31
N THR A 165 -3.69 15.99 29.32
CA THR A 165 -3.94 14.77 30.12
C THR A 165 -3.07 13.61 29.62
N TRP A 166 -2.95 13.41 28.30
CA TRP A 166 -2.10 12.41 27.67
C TRP A 166 -0.62 12.53 28.09
N LEU A 167 -0.08 13.75 28.00
CA LEU A 167 1.29 14.04 28.42
C LEU A 167 1.50 13.79 29.90
N LYS A 168 0.54 14.17 30.76
CA LYS A 168 0.60 13.93 32.21
C LYS A 168 0.53 12.45 32.56
N MET A 169 -0.10 11.61 31.74
CA MET A 169 -0.05 10.15 31.85
C MET A 169 1.31 9.55 31.53
N GLY A 170 2.28 10.35 31.06
CA GLY A 170 3.62 9.92 30.68
C GLY A 170 3.76 9.50 29.21
N PHE A 171 2.77 9.74 28.37
CA PHE A 171 2.85 9.48 26.94
C PHE A 171 3.47 10.66 26.19
N SER A 172 4.16 10.39 25.08
CA SER A 172 4.84 11.42 24.32
C SER A 172 3.90 12.23 23.42
N LYS A 173 4.27 13.51 23.17
CA LYS A 173 3.62 14.35 22.15
C LYS A 173 3.73 13.74 20.74
N LYS A 174 4.86 13.09 20.42
CA LYS A 174 5.05 12.37 19.16
C LYS A 174 4.02 11.26 18.98
N ALA A 175 3.68 10.53 20.05
CA ALA A 175 2.63 9.51 19.98
C ALA A 175 1.24 10.13 19.85
N TRP A 176 0.98 11.29 20.48
CA TRP A 176 -0.30 11.99 20.39
C TRP A 176 -0.77 12.27 18.95
N THR A 177 0.15 12.71 18.09
CA THR A 177 -0.14 12.98 16.67
C THR A 177 0.26 11.84 15.76
N GLY A 178 1.34 11.12 16.07
CA GLY A 178 1.96 10.15 15.18
C GLY A 178 1.20 8.82 15.07
N ILE A 179 0.42 8.44 16.09
CA ILE A 179 -0.38 7.21 16.05
C ILE A 179 -1.36 7.27 14.87
N ASP A 180 -2.14 8.33 14.79
CA ASP A 180 -3.23 8.45 13.82
C ASP A 180 -2.79 9.05 12.47
N SER A 181 -1.61 9.64 12.40
CA SER A 181 -1.06 10.24 11.17
C SER A 181 -0.14 9.31 10.37
N TYR A 182 0.08 8.09 10.84
CA TYR A 182 0.96 7.18 10.14
C TYR A 182 0.36 6.71 8.81
N ILE A 183 1.15 6.88 7.76
CA ILE A 183 0.91 6.31 6.43
C ILE A 183 2.14 5.50 6.07
N ALA A 184 1.95 4.24 5.72
CA ALA A 184 3.06 3.38 5.30
C ALA A 184 3.74 3.94 4.06
N PRO A 185 5.09 4.04 4.03
CA PRO A 185 5.79 4.59 2.90
C PRO A 185 5.67 3.68 1.67
N LEU A 186 5.51 4.28 0.51
CA LEU A 186 5.51 3.57 -0.78
C LEU A 186 6.83 2.79 -0.97
N LYS A 187 6.73 1.50 -1.26
CA LYS A 187 7.84 0.56 -1.39
C LYS A 187 8.08 0.04 -2.81
N ALA A 188 7.29 0.49 -3.78
CA ALA A 188 7.47 0.17 -5.18
C ALA A 188 7.72 1.45 -6.00
N HIS A 189 8.37 1.29 -7.17
CA HIS A 189 8.70 2.41 -8.06
C HIS A 189 7.89 2.32 -9.35
N ALA A 190 7.78 3.44 -10.08
CA ALA A 190 7.09 3.51 -11.36
C ALA A 190 7.59 2.49 -12.41
N TRP A 191 8.86 2.16 -12.35
CA TRP A 191 9.48 1.17 -13.25
C TRP A 191 9.40 -0.27 -12.75
N ASN A 192 8.76 -0.50 -11.62
CA ASN A 192 8.42 -1.84 -11.17
C ASN A 192 7.07 -2.25 -11.78
N GLY A 193 6.90 -3.53 -12.08
CA GLY A 193 5.63 -4.05 -12.59
C GLY A 193 4.63 -4.34 -11.47
N ARG A 194 3.44 -4.82 -11.86
CA ARG A 194 2.33 -5.19 -10.98
C ARG A 194 2.78 -6.07 -9.79
N SER A 195 3.58 -7.09 -10.06
CA SER A 195 4.06 -8.02 -9.02
C SER A 195 4.81 -7.31 -7.89
N ALA A 196 5.68 -6.35 -8.20
CA ALA A 196 6.43 -5.63 -7.18
C ALA A 196 5.53 -4.75 -6.29
N HIS A 197 4.45 -4.19 -6.81
CA HIS A 197 3.45 -3.45 -6.03
C HIS A 197 2.68 -4.39 -5.10
N ILE A 198 2.31 -5.58 -5.56
CA ILE A 198 1.69 -6.63 -4.74
C ILE A 198 2.64 -7.06 -3.62
N GLU A 199 3.91 -7.34 -3.93
CA GLU A 199 4.87 -7.74 -2.90
C GLU A 199 5.15 -6.62 -1.90
N ALA A 200 5.21 -5.36 -2.32
CA ALA A 200 5.34 -4.22 -1.41
C ALA A 200 4.15 -4.14 -0.43
N MET A 201 2.93 -4.36 -0.91
CA MET A 201 1.72 -4.45 -0.09
C MET A 201 1.81 -5.61 0.93
N ILE A 202 2.16 -6.79 0.47
CA ILE A 202 2.24 -8.00 1.31
C ILE A 202 3.36 -7.88 2.34
N HIS A 203 4.55 -7.41 1.95
CA HIS A 203 5.66 -7.18 2.87
C HIS A 203 5.30 -6.16 3.96
N GLN A 204 4.53 -5.13 3.62
CA GLN A 204 4.04 -4.19 4.63
C GLN A 204 3.13 -4.89 5.64
N ALA A 205 2.21 -5.75 5.19
CA ALA A 205 1.34 -6.50 6.09
C ALA A 205 2.15 -7.44 7.02
N TYR A 206 3.17 -8.11 6.51
CA TYR A 206 4.05 -8.97 7.33
C TYR A 206 4.78 -8.21 8.44
N ARG A 207 5.03 -6.91 8.32
CA ARG A 207 5.65 -6.11 9.38
C ARG A 207 4.81 -5.98 10.64
N TYR A 208 3.52 -6.31 10.56
CA TYR A 208 2.60 -6.29 11.71
C TYR A 208 2.41 -7.65 12.38
N MET A 209 3.05 -8.70 11.87
CA MET A 209 2.90 -10.07 12.39
C MET A 209 3.07 -10.13 13.91
N GLY A 210 2.12 -10.81 14.57
CA GLY A 210 2.12 -10.99 16.01
C GLY A 210 1.59 -9.81 16.84
N ASN A 211 1.42 -8.62 16.23
CA ASN A 211 0.83 -7.47 16.91
C ASN A 211 -0.65 -7.73 17.27
N PRO A 212 -1.15 -7.10 18.35
CA PRO A 212 -2.53 -7.31 18.79
C PRO A 212 -3.56 -6.80 17.76
N TYR A 213 -4.70 -7.49 17.70
CA TYR A 213 -5.90 -6.96 17.07
C TYR A 213 -6.45 -5.82 17.94
N LEU A 214 -6.61 -4.63 17.36
CA LEU A 214 -7.18 -3.46 18.02
C LEU A 214 -8.23 -2.82 17.11
N VAL A 215 -9.47 -2.75 17.59
CA VAL A 215 -10.60 -2.21 16.81
C VAL A 215 -10.37 -0.73 16.45
N GLY A 216 -10.78 -0.30 15.25
CA GLY A 216 -10.62 1.07 14.79
C GLY A 216 -9.17 1.54 14.64
N SER A 217 -8.22 0.64 14.49
CA SER A 217 -6.79 0.96 14.49
C SER A 217 -6.11 0.76 13.14
N SER A 218 -5.36 1.78 12.72
CA SER A 218 -4.51 1.76 11.54
C SER A 218 -3.30 2.67 11.76
N SER A 219 -2.13 2.12 12.08
CA SER A 219 -0.95 2.90 12.40
C SER A 219 0.34 2.18 12.00
N SER A 220 1.48 2.61 12.56
CA SER A 220 2.78 2.00 12.27
C SER A 220 2.88 0.55 12.79
N PRO A 221 3.82 -0.25 12.24
CA PRO A 221 4.07 -1.62 12.71
C PRO A 221 4.51 -1.75 14.17
N LYS A 222 4.65 -0.64 14.88
CA LYS A 222 4.87 -0.61 16.33
C LYS A 222 3.59 -0.94 17.13
N TYR A 223 2.43 -0.76 16.50
CA TYR A 223 1.12 -0.88 17.12
C TYR A 223 0.31 -1.99 16.45
N GLY A 224 -0.82 -2.37 17.08
CA GLY A 224 -1.79 -3.26 16.48
C GLY A 224 -2.66 -2.57 15.42
N THR A 225 -3.46 -3.35 14.71
CA THR A 225 -4.46 -2.87 13.75
C THR A 225 -5.72 -3.71 13.84
N ASP A 226 -6.85 -3.22 13.32
CA ASP A 226 -7.94 -4.09 12.92
C ASP A 226 -7.74 -4.65 11.51
N CYS A 227 -8.71 -5.41 11.00
CA CYS A 227 -8.61 -6.07 9.70
C CYS A 227 -8.46 -5.08 8.53
N SER A 228 -9.28 -4.05 8.50
CA SER A 228 -9.24 -3.01 7.47
C SER A 228 -8.04 -2.09 7.63
N GLY A 229 -7.62 -1.78 8.85
CA GLY A 229 -6.43 -1.00 9.14
C GLY A 229 -5.15 -1.65 8.64
N LEU A 230 -5.01 -2.96 8.77
CA LEU A 230 -3.91 -3.72 8.18
C LEU A 230 -3.89 -3.57 6.66
N VAL A 231 -5.05 -3.79 6.01
CA VAL A 231 -5.20 -3.67 4.56
C VAL A 231 -4.90 -2.25 4.08
N MET A 232 -5.38 -1.23 4.80
CA MET A 232 -5.12 0.17 4.45
C MET A 232 -3.62 0.50 4.42
N GLN A 233 -2.89 0.12 5.46
CA GLN A 233 -1.45 0.36 5.53
C GLN A 233 -0.69 -0.45 4.48
N ALA A 234 -1.13 -1.67 4.19
CA ALA A 234 -0.57 -2.50 3.14
C ALA A 234 -0.79 -1.87 1.75
N LEU A 235 -1.99 -1.38 1.45
CA LEU A 235 -2.32 -0.69 0.20
C LEU A 235 -1.47 0.57 -0.01
N TYR A 236 -1.23 1.37 1.04
CA TYR A 236 -0.35 2.54 0.96
C TYR A 236 1.07 2.15 0.52
N ALA A 237 1.64 1.10 1.11
CA ALA A 237 2.97 0.63 0.73
C ALA A 237 3.03 0.10 -0.71
N GLY A 238 1.96 -0.51 -1.19
CA GLY A 238 1.78 -0.92 -2.57
C GLY A 238 1.48 0.23 -3.55
N GLY A 239 1.21 1.44 -3.03
CA GLY A 239 0.99 2.64 -3.83
C GLY A 239 -0.47 2.97 -4.12
N ILE A 240 -1.42 2.41 -3.39
CA ILE A 240 -2.85 2.74 -3.49
C ILE A 240 -3.31 3.48 -2.25
N ASN A 241 -3.98 4.63 -2.44
CA ASN A 241 -4.72 5.31 -1.40
C ASN A 241 -6.23 5.07 -1.62
N PRO A 242 -6.88 4.19 -0.83
CA PRO A 242 -8.29 3.91 -0.99
C PRO A 242 -9.21 4.93 -0.28
N LEU A 243 -8.65 5.80 0.56
CA LEU A 243 -9.44 6.80 1.28
C LEU A 243 -10.07 7.82 0.33
N PRO A 244 -11.24 8.35 0.66
CA PRO A 244 -11.75 9.57 0.08
C PRO A 244 -10.79 10.74 0.33
N THR A 245 -10.75 11.71 -0.59
CA THR A 245 -9.86 12.89 -0.47
C THR A 245 -10.13 13.73 0.76
N SER A 246 -11.34 13.68 1.30
CA SER A 246 -11.76 14.40 2.52
C SER A 246 -11.41 13.70 3.83
N SER A 247 -10.99 12.42 3.79
CA SER A 247 -10.68 11.66 5.00
C SER A 247 -9.26 11.89 5.46
N ILE A 248 -9.06 11.98 6.77
CA ILE A 248 -7.74 12.14 7.37
C ILE A 248 -6.98 10.82 7.25
N HIS A 249 -7.51 9.78 7.80
CA HIS A 249 -7.11 8.39 7.61
C HIS A 249 -8.07 7.46 8.36
N HIS A 250 -7.88 6.16 8.21
CA HIS A 250 -8.77 5.12 8.71
C HIS A 250 -9.08 5.21 10.21
N ALA A 251 -8.06 5.43 11.03
CA ALA A 251 -8.18 5.35 12.48
C ALA A 251 -8.70 6.65 13.16
N TYR A 252 -9.01 7.69 12.42
CA TYR A 252 -9.54 8.92 13.02
C TYR A 252 -11.02 8.73 13.34
N PRO A 253 -11.45 8.93 14.61
CA PRO A 253 -12.85 8.79 14.98
C PRO A 253 -13.79 9.64 14.13
N GLY A 254 -14.84 9.00 13.59
CA GLY A 254 -15.78 9.62 12.66
C GLY A 254 -15.35 9.58 11.18
N ASN A 255 -14.15 9.10 10.89
CA ASN A 255 -13.63 8.93 9.52
C ASN A 255 -13.16 7.49 9.26
N GLU A 256 -13.61 6.54 10.04
CA GLU A 256 -13.20 5.15 9.93
C GLU A 256 -13.55 4.57 8.56
N TRP A 257 -12.54 4.20 7.81
CA TRP A 257 -12.66 3.51 6.53
C TRP A 257 -12.50 2.02 6.74
N ASN A 258 -13.61 1.33 6.93
CA ASN A 258 -13.66 -0.06 7.36
C ASN A 258 -13.83 -1.06 6.18
N SER A 259 -13.96 -2.35 6.49
CA SER A 259 -14.13 -3.41 5.50
C SER A 259 -15.36 -3.21 4.60
N ARG A 260 -16.47 -2.69 5.13
CA ARG A 260 -17.69 -2.37 4.35
C ARG A 260 -17.42 -1.27 3.32
N ASN A 261 -16.69 -0.22 3.71
CA ASN A 261 -16.31 0.86 2.81
C ASN A 261 -15.37 0.37 1.71
N LEU A 262 -14.41 -0.49 2.06
CA LEU A 262 -13.51 -1.11 1.08
C LEU A 262 -14.27 -1.99 0.10
N TRP A 263 -15.20 -2.83 0.58
CA TRP A 263 -16.03 -3.67 -0.28
C TRP A 263 -16.91 -2.86 -1.23
N ALA A 264 -17.56 -1.83 -0.71
CA ALA A 264 -18.45 -0.95 -1.49
C ALA A 264 -17.69 -0.03 -2.46
N ALA A 265 -16.36 0.05 -2.38
CA ALA A 265 -15.56 0.97 -3.19
C ALA A 265 -15.59 0.56 -4.68
N LYS A 266 -16.36 1.28 -5.50
CA LYS A 266 -16.49 1.05 -6.95
C LYS A 266 -15.15 1.04 -7.72
N LYS A 267 -14.09 1.57 -7.10
CA LYS A 267 -12.72 1.60 -7.66
C LYS A 267 -11.93 0.32 -7.39
N LEU A 268 -12.42 -0.61 -6.57
CA LEU A 268 -11.85 -1.94 -6.46
C LEU A 268 -12.55 -2.88 -7.46
N ARG A 269 -11.77 -3.64 -8.20
CA ARG A 269 -12.30 -4.62 -9.14
C ARG A 269 -12.71 -5.89 -8.39
N HIS A 270 -13.99 -6.24 -8.39
CA HIS A 270 -14.43 -7.54 -7.91
C HIS A 270 -14.12 -8.63 -8.93
N VAL A 271 -13.71 -9.79 -8.46
CA VAL A 271 -13.39 -10.97 -9.27
C VAL A 271 -14.02 -12.22 -8.65
N ALA A 272 -14.29 -13.23 -9.48
CA ALA A 272 -14.78 -14.51 -8.98
C ALA A 272 -13.77 -15.17 -8.01
N TYR A 273 -14.25 -15.89 -7.01
CA TYR A 273 -13.43 -16.58 -6.02
C TYR A 273 -12.41 -17.55 -6.65
N SER A 274 -12.82 -18.25 -7.71
CA SER A 274 -11.95 -19.15 -8.49
C SER A 274 -10.79 -18.46 -9.19
N HIS A 275 -10.93 -17.16 -9.49
CA HIS A 275 -9.92 -16.34 -10.17
C HIS A 275 -9.04 -15.51 -9.20
N ARG A 276 -9.13 -15.80 -7.90
CA ARG A 276 -8.30 -15.11 -6.90
C ARG A 276 -6.81 -15.31 -7.16
N GLN A 277 -6.05 -14.26 -6.97
CA GLN A 277 -4.60 -14.24 -7.18
C GLN A 277 -3.92 -13.62 -5.95
N ARG A 278 -2.64 -13.97 -5.76
CA ARG A 278 -1.80 -13.34 -4.73
C ARG A 278 -1.92 -11.81 -4.79
N GLY A 279 -2.19 -11.19 -3.64
CA GLY A 279 -2.42 -9.75 -3.50
C GLY A 279 -3.87 -9.31 -3.64
N ASP A 280 -4.81 -10.22 -3.91
CA ASP A 280 -6.24 -9.91 -3.84
C ASP A 280 -6.70 -9.78 -2.38
N LEU A 281 -7.79 -9.07 -2.17
CA LEU A 281 -8.46 -8.92 -0.88
C LEU A 281 -9.61 -9.91 -0.80
N VAL A 282 -9.67 -10.67 0.29
CA VAL A 282 -10.77 -11.59 0.59
C VAL A 282 -11.70 -10.91 1.58
N PHE A 283 -12.97 -10.80 1.25
CA PHE A 283 -14.00 -10.22 2.11
C PHE A 283 -14.93 -11.29 2.65
N TYR A 284 -15.38 -11.10 3.88
CA TYR A 284 -16.22 -12.05 4.60
C TYR A 284 -17.47 -11.38 5.11
N TYR A 285 -18.59 -12.12 5.08
CA TYR A 285 -19.80 -11.78 5.79
C TYR A 285 -19.68 -12.11 7.28
N GLN A 286 -20.33 -11.37 8.11
CA GLN A 286 -20.64 -11.78 9.47
C GLN A 286 -21.48 -13.06 9.39
N PRO A 287 -21.12 -14.13 10.13
CA PRO A 287 -21.82 -15.40 10.08
C PRO A 287 -23.35 -15.26 10.20
N GLY A 288 -24.05 -15.95 9.32
CA GLY A 288 -25.52 -15.89 9.25
C GLY A 288 -26.12 -14.59 8.70
N THR A 289 -25.30 -13.70 8.14
CA THR A 289 -25.75 -12.41 7.57
C THR A 289 -25.13 -12.14 6.21
N HIS A 290 -25.57 -11.07 5.53
CA HIS A 290 -24.92 -10.52 4.33
C HIS A 290 -24.19 -9.19 4.63
N VAL A 291 -23.81 -8.96 5.88
CA VAL A 291 -23.07 -7.77 6.31
C VAL A 291 -21.58 -8.05 6.23
N ILE A 292 -20.86 -7.26 5.44
CA ILE A 292 -19.38 -7.33 5.40
C ILE A 292 -18.83 -6.90 6.75
N TRP A 293 -18.00 -7.73 7.36
CA TRP A 293 -17.40 -7.42 8.66
C TRP A 293 -15.89 -7.64 8.72
N HIS A 294 -15.31 -8.40 7.78
CA HIS A 294 -13.90 -8.71 7.79
C HIS A 294 -13.26 -8.65 6.40
N VAL A 295 -11.95 -8.41 6.38
CA VAL A 295 -11.13 -8.39 5.17
C VAL A 295 -9.73 -8.93 5.46
N ALA A 296 -9.16 -9.70 4.52
CA ALA A 296 -7.83 -10.28 4.59
C ALA A 296 -7.08 -10.10 3.25
N ILE A 297 -5.75 -10.24 3.25
CA ILE A 297 -4.92 -10.22 2.03
C ILE A 297 -4.59 -11.65 1.63
N TYR A 298 -4.92 -12.05 0.41
CA TYR A 298 -4.65 -13.37 -0.12
C TYR A 298 -3.18 -13.54 -0.52
N LEU A 299 -2.54 -14.57 0.00
CA LEU A 299 -1.11 -14.85 -0.21
C LEU A 299 -0.85 -15.91 -1.30
N GLY A 300 -1.91 -16.50 -1.86
CA GLY A 300 -1.79 -17.73 -2.66
C GLY A 300 -1.88 -18.99 -1.80
N LYS A 301 -1.95 -20.16 -2.46
CA LYS A 301 -1.98 -21.49 -1.80
C LYS A 301 -2.98 -21.60 -0.65
N ASN A 302 -4.16 -21.02 -0.83
CA ASN A 302 -5.26 -20.99 0.14
C ASN A 302 -4.89 -20.36 1.51
N ARG A 303 -3.95 -19.40 1.55
CA ARG A 303 -3.53 -18.68 2.76
C ARG A 303 -3.82 -17.20 2.66
N VAL A 304 -4.10 -16.60 3.80
CA VAL A 304 -4.28 -15.16 3.97
C VAL A 304 -3.38 -14.64 5.08
N ILE A 305 -3.03 -13.36 5.02
CA ILE A 305 -2.56 -12.58 6.16
C ILE A 305 -3.67 -11.63 6.58
N GLU A 306 -3.99 -11.63 7.85
CA GLU A 306 -5.12 -10.88 8.39
C GLU A 306 -4.87 -10.41 9.82
N SER A 307 -5.52 -9.34 10.21
CA SER A 307 -5.67 -8.94 11.61
C SER A 307 -6.99 -9.51 12.11
N TRP A 308 -6.92 -10.52 12.96
CA TRP A 308 -8.02 -11.24 13.58
C TRP A 308 -7.73 -11.44 15.07
N PRO A 309 -8.73 -11.33 15.97
CA PRO A 309 -8.46 -11.58 17.38
C PRO A 309 -7.78 -12.93 17.64
N PRO A 310 -6.73 -13.00 18.47
CA PRO A 310 -6.18 -11.89 19.27
C PRO A 310 -5.07 -11.07 18.57
N ARG A 311 -4.59 -11.47 17.39
CA ARG A 311 -3.39 -10.88 16.76
C ARG A 311 -3.36 -10.99 15.24
N ILE A 312 -2.45 -10.25 14.61
CA ILE A 312 -2.16 -10.38 13.18
C ILE A 312 -1.40 -11.68 12.92
N MET A 313 -1.90 -12.47 11.96
CA MET A 313 -1.37 -13.80 11.66
C MET A 313 -1.53 -14.20 10.19
N VAL A 314 -0.76 -15.20 9.78
CA VAL A 314 -0.95 -15.93 8.51
C VAL A 314 -1.61 -17.25 8.82
N GLN A 315 -2.73 -17.53 8.15
CA GLN A 315 -3.45 -18.80 8.33
C GLN A 315 -4.11 -19.25 7.02
N PRO A 316 -4.51 -20.53 6.90
CA PRO A 316 -5.36 -20.97 5.81
C PRO A 316 -6.70 -20.20 5.84
N ILE A 317 -7.33 -20.05 4.69
CA ILE A 317 -8.73 -19.65 4.65
C ILE A 317 -9.51 -20.74 5.38
N ARG A 318 -10.08 -20.40 6.56
CA ARG A 318 -10.76 -21.34 7.45
C ARG A 318 -12.07 -21.82 6.84
N ASN A 319 -12.45 -23.07 7.12
CA ASN A 319 -13.69 -23.65 6.60
C ASN A 319 -14.94 -22.84 6.99
N GLY A 320 -15.07 -22.43 8.26
CA GLY A 320 -16.19 -21.59 8.73
C GLY A 320 -16.22 -20.23 8.05
N GLN A 321 -15.08 -19.55 7.97
CA GLN A 321 -14.98 -18.29 7.23
C GLN A 321 -15.13 -18.46 5.72
N ARG A 322 -14.80 -19.64 5.17
CA ARG A 322 -14.95 -19.91 3.74
C ARG A 322 -16.40 -19.98 3.32
N SER A 323 -17.30 -20.49 4.12
CA SER A 323 -18.74 -20.48 3.85
C SER A 323 -19.32 -19.05 3.89
N ASP A 324 -18.66 -18.15 4.64
CA ASP A 324 -19.07 -16.76 4.82
C ASP A 324 -18.32 -15.80 3.87
N ILE A 325 -17.54 -16.31 2.91
CA ILE A 325 -16.81 -15.47 1.94
C ILE A 325 -17.82 -14.70 1.09
N ALA A 326 -17.78 -13.38 1.21
CA ALA A 326 -18.58 -12.47 0.40
C ALA A 326 -18.04 -12.33 -1.02
N GLY A 327 -16.71 -12.35 -1.18
CA GLY A 327 -16.07 -12.24 -2.48
C GLY A 327 -14.63 -11.77 -2.42
N ILE A 328 -14.09 -11.51 -3.60
CA ILE A 328 -12.71 -11.11 -3.82
C ILE A 328 -12.68 -9.73 -4.50
N ALA A 329 -11.81 -8.84 -4.03
CA ALA A 329 -11.51 -7.60 -4.73
C ALA A 329 -10.04 -7.50 -5.09
N ARG A 330 -9.72 -6.98 -6.27
CA ARG A 330 -8.37 -6.88 -6.82
C ARG A 330 -7.90 -5.44 -6.84
N PRO A 331 -6.92 -5.06 -6.01
CA PRO A 331 -6.40 -3.69 -6.00
C PRO A 331 -5.45 -3.40 -7.17
N PHE A 332 -4.65 -4.40 -7.60
CA PHE A 332 -3.67 -4.25 -8.68
C PHE A 332 -4.11 -5.04 -9.92
N ASN A 333 -4.41 -4.34 -11.02
CA ASN A 333 -4.92 -4.90 -12.29
C ASN A 333 -3.86 -5.02 -13.36
#